data_fe15215c784b40cc47232fcca447b8d7
#
_entry.id   fe15215c784b40cc47232fcca447b8d7
#
_cell.length_a   1.000
_cell.length_b   1.000
_cell.length_c   1.000
_cell.angle_alpha   90.00
_cell.angle_beta   90.00
_cell.angle_gamma   90.00
#
_symmetry.space_group_name_H-M   'P 1'
#
loop_
_entity.id
_entity.type
_entity.pdbx_description
1 polymer ?
#
loop_
_entity_poly.entity_id
_entity_poly.type
_entity_poly.pdbx_seq_one_letter_code
_entity_poly.pdbx_strand_id
1 'polypeptide(L)'
;EMCLATVKKASAGYLDQLPTSGNEGGRCFRDLEWEQKILQICRESGIGAQFGGKYLVHDVRVIRAPRHAASCPVAIGVSCSADRNIKAKINADGIWIEKMDSNPSELIPEEYRKPGEGAKGIEIDLDKGIDAVRAELTKYPVSTRVNLKGTIIVARDIAHAKLKARLDAGEEMPAYFKDHPILYAGPAKTPEGYPCGSMGPTTANRMDPYVDEFQSHGASLVMIAKGNRGQVVTDACQKHGGFYLGTIG
;
A
#
# COMPACT_ATOMS: atom_id res chain seq x y z
N GLU A 1 9.77 15.84 21.55
CA GLU A 1 10.88 15.27 20.76
C GLU A 1 11.26 13.85 21.20
N MET A 2 11.47 13.57 22.51
CA MET A 2 11.82 12.23 23.01
C MET A 2 10.84 11.14 22.61
N CYS A 3 9.52 11.36 22.69
CA CYS A 3 8.53 10.38 22.27
C CYS A 3 8.64 10.06 20.80
N LEU A 4 8.81 11.06 19.94
CA LEU A 4 8.95 10.86 18.50
C LEU A 4 10.25 10.10 18.16
N ALA A 5 11.35 10.43 18.83
CA ALA A 5 12.61 9.70 18.69
C ALA A 5 12.47 8.23 19.12
N THR A 6 11.73 7.97 20.21
CA THR A 6 11.46 6.61 20.70
C THR A 6 10.65 5.81 19.68
N VAL A 7 9.58 6.40 19.10
CA VAL A 7 8.79 5.75 18.04
C VAL A 7 9.65 5.42 16.82
N LYS A 8 10.50 6.34 16.37
CA LYS A 8 11.42 6.09 15.24
C LYS A 8 12.43 4.97 15.54
N LYS A 9 13.00 4.94 16.75
CA LYS A 9 13.90 3.87 17.17
C LYS A 9 13.19 2.52 17.26
N ALA A 10 11.97 2.48 17.79
CA ALA A 10 11.17 1.27 17.86
C ALA A 10 10.86 0.72 16.46
N SER A 11 10.41 1.58 15.52
CA SER A 11 10.12 1.15 14.14
C SER A 11 11.35 0.67 13.37
N ALA A 12 12.53 1.10 13.77
CA ALA A 12 13.80 0.64 13.17
C ALA A 12 14.43 -0.56 13.91
N GLY A 13 13.72 -1.17 14.89
CA GLY A 13 14.19 -2.32 15.64
C GLY A 13 15.29 -2.04 16.68
N TYR A 14 15.65 -0.78 16.91
CA TYR A 14 16.68 -0.43 17.91
C TYR A 14 16.25 -0.71 19.35
N LEU A 15 14.96 -0.88 19.61
CA LEU A 15 14.42 -1.09 20.94
C LEU A 15 13.91 -2.52 21.16
N ASP A 16 14.16 -3.44 20.23
CA ASP A 16 13.70 -4.83 20.32
C ASP A 16 14.37 -5.59 21.47
N GLN A 17 15.58 -5.20 21.86
CA GLN A 17 16.36 -5.78 22.96
C GLN A 17 16.05 -5.19 24.34
N LEU A 18 15.11 -4.27 24.44
CA LEU A 18 14.71 -3.74 25.74
C LEU A 18 14.13 -4.85 26.63
N PRO A 19 14.27 -4.74 27.97
CA PRO A 19 13.59 -5.62 28.90
C PRO A 19 12.08 -5.65 28.65
N THR A 20 11.46 -6.78 28.91
CA THR A 20 10.02 -7.00 28.70
C THR A 20 9.20 -6.92 29.99
N SER A 21 9.85 -6.63 31.11
CA SER A 21 9.21 -6.50 32.42
C SER A 21 9.90 -5.45 33.27
N GLY A 22 9.11 -4.80 34.11
CA GLY A 22 9.57 -3.99 35.22
C GLY A 22 10.05 -2.60 34.83
N ASN A 23 9.63 -1.63 35.62
CA ASN A 23 10.10 -0.26 35.56
C ASN A 23 10.94 0.09 36.82
N GLU A 24 11.54 -0.91 37.41
CA GLU A 24 12.39 -0.71 38.57
C GLU A 24 13.61 0.13 38.20
N GLY A 25 13.78 1.25 38.86
CA GLY A 25 14.86 2.19 38.58
C GLY A 25 14.68 3.09 37.35
N GLY A 26 13.46 3.24 36.82
CA GLY A 26 13.18 4.19 35.76
C GLY A 26 13.74 3.80 34.39
N ARG A 27 13.84 2.52 34.08
CA ARG A 27 14.33 2.01 32.79
C ARG A 27 13.20 1.93 31.76
N CYS A 28 13.53 2.14 30.50
CA CYS A 28 12.63 1.81 29.41
C CYS A 28 12.43 0.30 29.31
N PHE A 29 11.21 -0.14 28.98
CA PHE A 29 10.90 -1.53 28.75
C PHE A 29 9.83 -1.68 27.67
N ARG A 30 9.72 -2.87 27.09
CA ARG A 30 8.65 -3.26 26.17
C ARG A 30 7.49 -3.82 26.99
N ASP A 31 6.30 -3.33 26.73
CA ASP A 31 5.06 -3.79 27.34
C ASP A 31 4.39 -4.84 26.44
N LEU A 32 4.82 -6.10 26.62
CA LEU A 32 4.34 -7.21 25.77
C LEU A 32 2.83 -7.44 25.89
N GLU A 33 2.26 -7.20 27.06
CA GLU A 33 0.81 -7.35 27.24
C GLU A 33 0.05 -6.38 26.33
N TRP A 34 0.45 -5.12 26.32
CA TRP A 34 -0.15 -4.12 25.44
C TRP A 34 0.21 -4.32 23.97
N GLU A 35 1.39 -4.82 23.64
CA GLU A 35 1.73 -5.19 22.25
C GLU A 35 0.75 -6.23 21.71
N GLN A 36 0.47 -7.30 22.46
CA GLN A 36 -0.48 -8.33 22.07
C GLN A 36 -1.92 -7.82 22.01
N LYS A 37 -2.33 -7.02 22.98
CA LYS A 37 -3.68 -6.45 23.04
C LYS A 37 -3.96 -5.53 21.85
N ILE A 38 -3.03 -4.66 21.51
CA ILE A 38 -3.16 -3.77 20.34
C ILE A 38 -3.17 -4.57 19.05
N LEU A 39 -2.30 -5.58 18.92
CA LEU A 39 -2.26 -6.45 17.75
C LEU A 39 -3.61 -7.16 17.54
N GLN A 40 -4.22 -7.66 18.60
CA GLN A 40 -5.53 -8.29 18.56
C GLN A 40 -6.63 -7.29 18.13
N ILE A 41 -6.68 -6.11 18.76
CA ILE A 41 -7.64 -5.05 18.41
C ILE A 41 -7.51 -4.68 16.93
N CYS A 42 -6.30 -4.54 16.40
CA CYS A 42 -6.07 -4.25 15.00
C CYS A 42 -6.59 -5.36 14.07
N ARG A 43 -6.43 -6.62 14.45
CA ARG A 43 -6.95 -7.77 13.69
C ARG A 43 -8.47 -7.86 13.71
N GLU A 44 -9.08 -7.53 14.83
CA GLU A 44 -10.53 -7.53 15.01
C GLU A 44 -11.23 -6.33 14.35
N SER A 45 -10.49 -5.28 14.05
CA SER A 45 -11.03 -4.04 13.46
C SER A 45 -11.63 -4.23 12.06
N GLY A 46 -11.30 -5.31 11.36
CA GLY A 46 -11.70 -5.55 9.98
C GLY A 46 -11.06 -4.60 8.94
N ILE A 47 -10.17 -3.71 9.38
CA ILE A 47 -9.45 -2.79 8.49
C ILE A 47 -8.34 -3.55 7.75
N GLY A 48 -7.95 -3.04 6.56
CA GLY A 48 -6.94 -3.67 5.71
C GLY A 48 -7.55 -4.66 4.73
N ALA A 49 -8.61 -4.28 4.03
CA ALA A 49 -9.37 -5.14 3.10
C ALA A 49 -8.48 -5.80 2.04
N GLN A 50 -7.43 -5.15 1.60
CA GLN A 50 -6.43 -5.70 0.67
C GLN A 50 -5.73 -6.98 1.19
N PHE A 51 -5.74 -7.20 2.50
CA PHE A 51 -5.20 -8.39 3.16
C PHE A 51 -6.31 -9.25 3.80
N GLY A 52 -7.53 -9.14 3.31
CA GLY A 52 -8.67 -9.88 3.84
C GLY A 52 -9.21 -9.35 5.17
N GLY A 53 -8.84 -8.13 5.57
CA GLY A 53 -9.30 -7.47 6.80
C GLY A 53 -8.72 -8.03 8.11
N LYS A 54 -7.73 -8.94 8.04
CA LYS A 54 -7.14 -9.59 9.21
C LYS A 54 -5.70 -9.17 9.51
N TYR A 55 -5.01 -8.61 8.53
CA TYR A 55 -3.57 -8.35 8.59
C TYR A 55 -3.24 -6.88 8.42
N LEU A 56 -4.03 -6.00 9.05
CA LEU A 56 -3.73 -4.57 9.09
C LEU A 56 -2.34 -4.28 9.67
N VAL A 57 -1.97 -5.02 10.72
CA VAL A 57 -0.72 -4.85 11.45
C VAL A 57 -0.02 -6.19 11.58
N HIS A 58 1.23 -6.26 11.19
CA HIS A 58 2.08 -7.44 11.36
C HIS A 58 2.65 -7.52 12.75
N ASP A 59 3.10 -6.39 13.28
CA ASP A 59 3.81 -6.32 14.55
C ASP A 59 3.55 -4.99 15.26
N VAL A 60 3.64 -4.99 16.58
CA VAL A 60 3.42 -3.83 17.44
C VAL A 60 4.58 -3.71 18.41
N ARG A 61 4.98 -2.49 18.71
CA ARG A 61 5.93 -2.16 19.76
C ARG A 61 5.29 -1.15 20.71
N VAL A 62 5.23 -1.49 21.99
CA VAL A 62 4.79 -0.58 23.06
C VAL A 62 5.96 -0.33 23.99
N ILE A 63 6.53 0.85 23.91
CA ILE A 63 7.68 1.25 24.72
C ILE A 63 7.22 2.11 25.87
N ARG A 64 7.42 1.63 27.08
CA ARG A 64 7.24 2.39 28.33
C ARG A 64 8.55 3.06 28.69
N ALA A 65 8.57 4.37 28.71
CA ALA A 65 9.72 5.17 29.12
C ALA A 65 9.45 5.89 30.44
N PRO A 66 10.48 6.17 31.24
CA PRO A 66 10.33 7.00 32.43
C PRO A 66 9.81 8.38 32.04
N ARG A 67 8.95 8.94 32.88
CA ARG A 67 8.33 10.25 32.66
C ARG A 67 8.38 11.11 33.89
N HIS A 68 8.30 12.39 33.70
CA HIS A 68 8.06 13.33 34.78
C HIS A 68 6.63 13.14 35.35
N ALA A 69 6.45 13.21 36.64
CA ALA A 69 5.18 12.94 37.30
C ALA A 69 4.01 13.84 36.81
N ALA A 70 4.31 15.08 36.44
CA ALA A 70 3.33 16.05 35.95
C ALA A 70 2.99 15.92 34.45
N SER A 71 3.57 14.99 33.72
CA SER A 71 3.34 14.83 32.28
C SER A 71 3.19 13.37 31.88
N CYS A 72 2.37 13.13 30.86
CA CYS A 72 2.20 11.81 30.25
C CYS A 72 2.29 11.93 28.72
N PRO A 73 3.45 12.23 28.17
CA PRO A 73 3.60 12.32 26.72
C PRO A 73 3.40 10.97 26.06
N VAL A 74 2.63 10.96 24.98
CA VAL A 74 2.36 9.77 24.16
C VAL A 74 2.70 10.09 22.72
N ALA A 75 3.32 9.15 22.03
CA ALA A 75 3.51 9.22 20.58
C ALA A 75 3.10 7.90 19.94
N ILE A 76 2.47 7.98 18.78
CA ILE A 76 2.05 6.83 17.99
C ILE A 76 2.69 6.97 16.62
N GLY A 77 3.26 5.89 16.12
CA GLY A 77 3.77 5.78 14.77
C GLY A 77 3.21 4.56 14.06
N VAL A 78 2.91 4.71 12.79
CA VAL A 78 2.51 3.62 11.91
C VAL A 78 3.46 3.62 10.72
N SER A 79 4.08 2.49 10.44
CA SER A 79 4.96 2.31 9.31
C SER A 79 4.43 1.27 8.33
N CYS A 80 4.86 1.37 7.07
CA CYS A 80 4.63 0.30 6.10
C CYS A 80 5.34 -0.99 6.55
N SER A 81 4.77 -2.15 6.22
CA SER A 81 5.40 -3.47 6.46
C SER A 81 6.63 -3.71 5.56
N ALA A 82 6.80 -2.92 4.51
CA ALA A 82 8.02 -2.99 3.70
C ALA A 82 9.23 -2.58 4.56
N ASP A 83 10.19 -3.48 4.69
CA ASP A 83 11.46 -3.19 5.36
C ASP A 83 12.27 -2.23 4.48
N ARG A 84 12.37 -0.98 4.94
CA ARG A 84 13.10 0.10 4.28
C ARG A 84 14.20 0.66 5.17
N ASN A 85 14.48 -0.02 6.28
CA ASN A 85 15.49 0.41 7.23
C ASN A 85 16.84 -0.21 6.85
N ILE A 86 17.87 0.63 6.85
CA ILE A 86 19.26 0.20 6.77
C ILE A 86 19.97 0.66 8.03
N LYS A 87 20.55 -0.27 8.76
CA LYS A 87 21.42 0.03 9.89
C LYS A 87 22.84 0.12 9.38
N ALA A 88 23.48 1.25 9.60
CA ALA A 88 24.85 1.49 9.18
C ALA A 88 25.67 2.09 10.31
N LYS A 89 26.95 1.79 10.32
CA LYS A 89 27.96 2.43 11.16
C LYS A 89 28.86 3.30 10.27
N ILE A 90 29.04 4.53 10.65
CA ILE A 90 29.90 5.50 9.95
C ILE A 90 30.96 5.99 10.94
N ASN A 91 32.21 5.87 10.58
CA ASN A 91 33.34 6.42 11.35
C ASN A 91 34.46 6.90 10.40
N ALA A 92 35.63 7.27 10.96
CA ALA A 92 36.75 7.75 10.18
C ALA A 92 37.32 6.71 9.20
N ASP A 93 37.11 5.41 9.47
CA ASP A 93 37.66 4.33 8.65
C ASP A 93 36.72 3.94 7.49
N GLY A 94 35.43 4.36 7.53
CA GLY A 94 34.50 4.08 6.44
C GLY A 94 33.04 3.98 6.85
N ILE A 95 32.26 3.36 5.95
CA ILE A 95 30.82 3.13 6.09
C ILE A 95 30.57 1.62 6.03
N TRP A 96 29.91 1.09 7.03
CA TRP A 96 29.52 -0.32 7.10
C TRP A 96 28.01 -0.45 7.21
N ILE A 97 27.43 -1.31 6.40
CA ILE A 97 26.03 -1.73 6.48
C ILE A 97 25.99 -3.01 7.34
N GLU A 98 25.15 -3.02 8.37
CA GLU A 98 25.05 -4.13 9.33
C GLU A 98 24.60 -5.42 8.64
N LYS A 99 23.60 -5.31 7.76
CA LYS A 99 23.06 -6.43 7.00
C LYS A 99 22.49 -5.93 5.67
N MET A 100 22.78 -6.65 4.62
CA MET A 100 22.15 -6.47 3.32
C MET A 100 21.79 -7.85 2.75
N ASP A 101 20.50 -8.11 2.55
CA ASP A 101 20.06 -9.34 1.91
C ASP A 101 20.29 -9.24 0.40
N SER A 102 21.25 -10.01 -0.10
CA SER A 102 21.59 -10.07 -1.52
C SER A 102 20.68 -11.02 -2.30
N ASN A 103 20.00 -11.93 -1.62
CA ASN A 103 19.06 -12.88 -2.23
C ASN A 103 17.76 -12.99 -1.43
N PRO A 104 16.90 -11.98 -1.44
CA PRO A 104 15.66 -11.96 -0.65
C PRO A 104 14.70 -13.09 -1.06
N SER A 105 14.84 -13.68 -2.23
CA SER A 105 14.01 -14.80 -2.67
C SER A 105 14.21 -16.07 -1.81
N GLU A 106 15.36 -16.23 -1.17
CA GLU A 106 15.61 -17.35 -0.24
C GLU A 106 14.75 -17.27 1.01
N LEU A 107 14.29 -16.09 1.39
CA LEU A 107 13.42 -15.87 2.55
C LEU A 107 11.97 -16.31 2.29
N ILE A 108 11.61 -16.53 1.03
CA ILE A 108 10.29 -17.01 0.67
C ILE A 108 10.23 -18.53 0.91
N PRO A 109 9.32 -19.03 1.76
CA PRO A 109 9.15 -20.47 1.97
C PRO A 109 8.94 -21.21 0.64
N GLU A 110 9.48 -22.43 0.55
CA GLU A 110 9.50 -23.19 -0.71
C GLU A 110 8.10 -23.47 -1.25
N GLU A 111 7.12 -23.61 -0.38
CA GLU A 111 5.70 -23.75 -0.72
C GLU A 111 5.13 -22.57 -1.51
N TYR A 112 5.66 -21.35 -1.32
CA TYR A 112 5.27 -20.14 -2.05
C TYR A 112 6.15 -19.83 -3.27
N ARG A 113 7.28 -20.54 -3.44
CA ARG A 113 8.16 -20.40 -4.62
C ARG A 113 7.66 -21.17 -5.82
N LYS A 114 6.90 -22.23 -5.61
CA LYS A 114 6.23 -22.92 -6.71
C LYS A 114 5.15 -21.98 -7.23
N PRO A 115 5.05 -21.77 -8.57
CA PRO A 115 3.88 -21.13 -9.12
C PRO A 115 2.70 -21.97 -8.61
N GLY A 116 1.99 -21.43 -7.61
CA GLY A 116 0.76 -22.05 -7.17
C GLY A 116 -0.08 -22.27 -8.41
N GLU A 117 -0.88 -23.30 -8.45
CA GLU A 117 -2.04 -23.32 -9.33
C GLU A 117 -2.80 -22.07 -8.94
N GLY A 118 -2.55 -20.98 -9.69
CA GLY A 118 -3.08 -19.66 -9.40
C GLY A 118 -4.56 -19.83 -9.24
N ALA A 119 -5.11 -19.45 -8.08
CA ALA A 119 -6.53 -19.63 -7.83
C ALA A 119 -7.24 -19.20 -9.10
N LYS A 120 -7.99 -20.11 -9.72
CA LYS A 120 -8.63 -19.92 -11.02
C LYS A 120 -9.45 -18.64 -11.00
N GLY A 121 -8.84 -17.54 -11.44
CA GLY A 121 -9.52 -16.27 -11.66
C GLY A 121 -10.16 -16.29 -13.05
N ILE A 122 -11.17 -15.46 -13.21
CA ILE A 122 -11.79 -15.25 -14.51
C ILE A 122 -10.83 -14.41 -15.36
N GLU A 123 -10.47 -14.90 -16.53
CA GLU A 123 -9.60 -14.18 -17.45
C GLU A 123 -10.38 -13.04 -18.13
N ILE A 124 -9.86 -11.82 -18.03
CA ILE A 124 -10.42 -10.63 -18.67
C ILE A 124 -9.37 -10.05 -19.61
N ASP A 125 -9.70 -10.05 -20.89
CA ASP A 125 -8.88 -9.46 -21.95
C ASP A 125 -9.18 -7.97 -22.07
N LEU A 126 -8.21 -7.14 -21.68
CA LEU A 126 -8.32 -5.68 -21.65
C LEU A 126 -8.22 -5.05 -23.05
N ASP A 127 -7.64 -5.74 -24.00
CA ASP A 127 -7.46 -5.24 -25.38
C ASP A 127 -8.75 -5.30 -26.20
N LYS A 128 -9.83 -5.85 -25.64
CA LYS A 128 -11.17 -5.81 -26.24
C LYS A 128 -11.85 -4.43 -26.19
N GLY A 129 -11.21 -3.47 -25.52
CA GLY A 129 -11.72 -2.12 -25.31
C GLY A 129 -12.51 -1.97 -24.03
N ILE A 130 -12.54 -0.73 -23.50
CA ILE A 130 -13.04 -0.43 -22.15
C ILE A 130 -14.50 -0.83 -21.94
N ASP A 131 -15.37 -0.66 -22.94
CA ASP A 131 -16.79 -1.01 -22.84
C ASP A 131 -17.01 -2.51 -22.77
N ALA A 132 -16.26 -3.29 -23.55
CA ALA A 132 -16.31 -4.75 -23.48
C ALA A 132 -15.79 -5.27 -22.13
N VAL A 133 -14.74 -4.67 -21.61
CA VAL A 133 -14.19 -4.98 -20.26
C VAL A 133 -15.23 -4.70 -19.17
N ARG A 134 -15.89 -3.54 -19.21
CA ARG A 134 -16.95 -3.17 -18.26
C ARG A 134 -18.15 -4.12 -18.35
N ALA A 135 -18.59 -4.43 -19.55
CA ALA A 135 -19.68 -5.38 -19.77
C ALA A 135 -19.35 -6.79 -19.24
N GLU A 136 -18.08 -7.21 -19.35
CA GLU A 136 -17.63 -8.48 -18.79
C GLU A 136 -17.62 -8.44 -17.26
N LEU A 137 -17.03 -7.39 -16.65
CA LEU A 137 -16.96 -7.22 -15.19
C LEU A 137 -18.34 -7.18 -14.54
N THR A 138 -19.34 -6.61 -15.21
CA THR A 138 -20.72 -6.52 -14.70
C THR A 138 -21.38 -7.89 -14.46
N LYS A 139 -20.90 -8.94 -15.10
CA LYS A 139 -21.47 -10.29 -14.96
C LYS A 139 -21.14 -10.96 -13.62
N TYR A 140 -20.17 -10.43 -12.89
CA TYR A 140 -19.63 -11.09 -11.71
C TYR A 140 -19.92 -10.31 -10.43
N PRO A 141 -20.18 -11.02 -9.31
CA PRO A 141 -20.39 -10.36 -8.03
C PRO A 141 -19.08 -9.71 -7.51
N VAL A 142 -19.25 -8.77 -6.59
CA VAL A 142 -18.12 -8.15 -5.86
C VAL A 142 -17.27 -9.23 -5.21
N SER A 143 -15.95 -8.99 -5.12
CA SER A 143 -14.94 -9.92 -4.61
C SER A 143 -14.62 -11.11 -5.52
N THR A 144 -15.11 -11.12 -6.74
CA THR A 144 -14.67 -12.12 -7.74
C THR A 144 -13.20 -11.88 -8.11
N ARG A 145 -12.41 -12.96 -8.09
CA ARG A 145 -11.01 -12.90 -8.54
C ARG A 145 -10.96 -12.92 -10.06
N VAL A 146 -10.26 -11.94 -10.61
CA VAL A 146 -10.04 -11.80 -12.06
C VAL A 146 -8.55 -11.79 -12.39
N ASN A 147 -8.21 -12.37 -13.53
CA ASN A 147 -6.88 -12.34 -14.12
C ASN A 147 -6.93 -11.41 -15.33
N LEU A 148 -6.22 -10.29 -15.24
CA LEU A 148 -6.23 -9.27 -16.28
C LEU A 148 -5.09 -9.52 -17.28
N LYS A 149 -5.38 -9.45 -18.57
CA LYS A 149 -4.41 -9.56 -19.64
C LYS A 149 -4.66 -8.47 -20.68
N GLY A 150 -3.62 -7.75 -21.06
CA GLY A 150 -3.69 -6.70 -22.08
C GLY A 150 -3.08 -5.39 -21.64
N THR A 151 -3.38 -4.33 -22.34
CA THR A 151 -2.81 -2.99 -22.16
C THR A 151 -3.39 -2.28 -20.95
N ILE A 152 -2.53 -1.70 -20.11
CA ILE A 152 -2.89 -0.91 -18.91
C ILE A 152 -2.11 0.39 -18.95
N ILE A 153 -2.76 1.50 -18.61
CA ILE A 153 -2.10 2.79 -18.42
C ILE A 153 -1.66 2.93 -16.96
N VAL A 154 -0.39 3.22 -16.75
CA VAL A 154 0.16 3.45 -15.40
C VAL A 154 0.15 4.93 -15.09
N ALA A 155 -0.65 5.34 -14.09
CA ALA A 155 -0.81 6.74 -13.71
C ALA A 155 -1.17 6.89 -12.23
N ARG A 156 -0.57 7.85 -11.56
CA ARG A 156 -0.93 8.21 -10.18
C ARG A 156 -0.85 9.73 -9.98
N ASP A 157 -0.56 10.21 -8.79
CA ASP A 157 -0.68 11.60 -8.33
C ASP A 157 -0.36 12.67 -9.39
N ILE A 158 0.87 12.68 -9.93
CA ILE A 158 1.31 13.72 -10.88
C ILE A 158 0.52 13.65 -12.19
N ALA A 159 0.26 12.44 -12.68
CA ALA A 159 -0.51 12.27 -13.91
C ALA A 159 -1.97 12.74 -13.72
N HIS A 160 -2.60 12.36 -12.60
CA HIS A 160 -3.96 12.81 -12.29
C HIS A 160 -4.04 14.33 -12.13
N ALA A 161 -3.08 14.95 -11.41
CA ALA A 161 -3.02 16.40 -11.27
C ALA A 161 -2.85 17.13 -12.61
N LYS A 162 -2.01 16.61 -13.51
CA LYS A 162 -1.83 17.17 -14.85
C LYS A 162 -3.09 17.04 -15.72
N LEU A 163 -3.76 15.88 -15.65
CA LEU A 163 -5.01 15.68 -16.40
C LEU A 163 -6.14 16.57 -15.87
N LYS A 164 -6.22 16.74 -14.55
CA LYS A 164 -7.14 17.71 -13.94
C LYS A 164 -6.88 19.13 -14.44
N ALA A 165 -5.61 19.56 -14.43
CA ALA A 165 -5.24 20.89 -14.95
C ALA A 165 -5.60 21.08 -16.43
N ARG A 166 -5.52 20.04 -17.26
CA ARG A 166 -5.97 20.07 -18.66
C ARG A 166 -7.49 20.30 -18.75
N LEU A 167 -8.28 19.54 -17.95
CA LEU A 167 -9.72 19.70 -17.90
C LEU A 167 -10.11 21.11 -17.43
N ASP A 168 -9.43 21.64 -16.41
CA ASP A 168 -9.65 23.00 -15.91
C ASP A 168 -9.33 24.08 -16.95
N ALA A 169 -8.41 23.79 -17.87
CA ALA A 169 -8.09 24.65 -19.00
C ALA A 169 -9.06 24.49 -20.19
N GLY A 170 -10.08 23.64 -20.07
CA GLY A 170 -11.05 23.36 -21.13
C GLY A 170 -10.54 22.41 -22.22
N GLU A 171 -9.41 21.72 -21.97
CA GLU A 171 -8.90 20.71 -22.88
C GLU A 171 -9.59 19.35 -22.66
N GLU A 172 -9.64 18.54 -23.72
CA GLU A 172 -10.23 17.20 -23.62
C GLU A 172 -9.35 16.20 -22.85
N MET A 173 -10.01 15.22 -22.24
CA MET A 173 -9.35 14.05 -21.67
C MET A 173 -8.69 13.24 -22.80
N PRO A 174 -7.40 12.86 -22.68
CA PRO A 174 -6.72 12.07 -23.70
C PRO A 174 -7.38 10.71 -23.96
N ALA A 175 -7.44 10.28 -25.22
CA ALA A 175 -8.07 9.03 -25.63
C ALA A 175 -7.53 7.82 -24.87
N TYR A 176 -6.20 7.72 -24.69
CA TYR A 176 -5.59 6.59 -23.99
C TYR A 176 -6.07 6.45 -22.53
N PHE A 177 -6.52 7.54 -21.92
CA PHE A 177 -7.06 7.51 -20.55
C PHE A 177 -8.54 7.14 -20.50
N LYS A 178 -9.23 7.24 -21.64
CA LYS A 178 -10.61 6.77 -21.83
C LYS A 178 -10.65 5.30 -22.22
N ASP A 179 -9.72 4.87 -23.07
CA ASP A 179 -9.78 3.58 -23.76
C ASP A 179 -9.21 2.41 -22.95
N HIS A 180 -8.42 2.69 -21.91
CA HIS A 180 -7.70 1.66 -21.15
C HIS A 180 -7.97 1.74 -19.64
N PRO A 181 -7.87 0.59 -18.92
CA PRO A 181 -7.81 0.56 -17.48
C PRO A 181 -6.60 1.32 -16.93
N ILE A 182 -6.75 1.91 -15.75
CA ILE A 182 -5.71 2.71 -15.12
C ILE A 182 -5.16 2.00 -13.89
N LEU A 183 -3.89 1.65 -13.91
CA LEU A 183 -3.16 1.14 -12.75
C LEU A 183 -2.52 2.30 -11.97
N TYR A 184 -2.91 2.45 -10.73
CA TYR A 184 -2.30 3.45 -9.84
C TYR A 184 -0.94 2.96 -9.35
N ALA A 185 0.07 3.25 -10.10
CA ALA A 185 1.45 2.88 -9.79
C ALA A 185 2.44 3.94 -10.28
N GLY A 186 3.68 3.83 -9.82
CA GLY A 186 4.78 4.67 -10.28
C GLY A 186 6.03 3.80 -10.40
N PRO A 187 6.45 3.44 -11.61
CA PRO A 187 7.63 2.62 -11.81
C PRO A 187 8.89 3.32 -11.30
N ALA A 188 9.81 2.54 -10.76
CA ALA A 188 11.17 2.97 -10.48
C ALA A 188 11.93 3.24 -11.78
N LYS A 189 13.14 3.81 -11.68
CA LYS A 189 14.02 3.98 -12.84
C LYS A 189 14.25 2.63 -13.53
N THR A 190 14.06 2.60 -14.82
CA THR A 190 14.26 1.39 -15.64
C THR A 190 15.74 1.01 -15.67
N PRO A 191 16.13 -0.18 -15.22
CA PRO A 191 17.48 -0.69 -15.39
C PRO A 191 17.80 -0.95 -16.87
N GLU A 192 19.08 -0.94 -17.21
CA GLU A 192 19.52 -1.28 -18.55
C GLU A 192 19.11 -2.70 -18.93
N GLY A 193 18.58 -2.86 -20.15
CA GLY A 193 18.10 -4.17 -20.66
C GLY A 193 16.71 -4.61 -20.18
N TYR A 194 16.03 -3.83 -19.34
CA TYR A 194 14.67 -4.12 -18.90
C TYR A 194 13.63 -3.22 -19.57
N PRO A 195 12.40 -3.70 -19.79
CA PRO A 195 11.34 -2.90 -20.42
C PRO A 195 10.80 -1.80 -19.51
N CYS A 196 10.86 -1.98 -18.18
CA CYS A 196 10.46 -0.98 -17.19
C CYS A 196 11.14 -1.23 -15.85
N GLY A 197 11.12 -0.24 -14.96
CA GLY A 197 11.54 -0.38 -13.57
C GLY A 197 10.50 -1.12 -12.73
N SER A 198 10.92 -1.58 -11.56
CA SER A 198 10.01 -2.21 -10.58
C SER A 198 8.84 -1.29 -10.26
N MET A 199 7.64 -1.84 -10.23
CA MET A 199 6.45 -1.12 -9.82
C MET A 199 5.51 -2.03 -9.04
N GLY A 200 4.70 -1.40 -8.20
CA GLY A 200 3.60 -2.02 -7.50
C GLY A 200 2.46 -1.01 -7.35
N PRO A 201 1.25 -1.48 -7.06
CA PRO A 201 0.10 -0.61 -6.90
C PRO A 201 0.30 0.34 -5.72
N THR A 202 -0.10 1.60 -5.90
CA THR A 202 -0.14 2.58 -4.80
C THR A 202 -1.51 2.60 -4.12
N THR A 203 -1.59 3.26 -2.98
CA THR A 203 -2.82 3.46 -2.22
C THR A 203 -3.85 4.23 -3.05
N ALA A 204 -5.02 3.64 -3.21
CA ALA A 204 -6.04 4.10 -4.14
C ALA A 204 -6.69 5.44 -3.74
N ASN A 205 -6.96 5.65 -2.44
CA ASN A 205 -7.73 6.81 -1.94
C ASN A 205 -7.09 8.17 -2.24
N ARG A 206 -5.83 8.21 -2.58
CA ARG A 206 -5.14 9.45 -3.00
C ARG A 206 -5.71 10.03 -4.29
N MET A 207 -6.28 9.18 -5.14
CA MET A 207 -6.90 9.57 -6.41
C MET A 207 -8.41 9.76 -6.31
N ASP A 208 -9.03 9.51 -5.16
CA ASP A 208 -10.47 9.65 -4.96
C ASP A 208 -11.04 11.01 -5.42
N PRO A 209 -10.37 12.15 -5.17
CA PRO A 209 -10.88 13.46 -5.61
C PRO A 209 -11.03 13.65 -7.12
N TYR A 210 -10.37 12.81 -7.92
CA TYR A 210 -10.41 12.92 -9.39
C TYR A 210 -11.45 12.03 -10.04
N VAL A 211 -11.97 11.02 -9.32
CA VAL A 211 -12.70 9.90 -9.94
C VAL A 211 -14.00 10.33 -10.58
N ASP A 212 -14.87 11.05 -9.88
CA ASP A 212 -16.18 11.45 -10.42
C ASP A 212 -16.02 12.31 -11.68
N GLU A 213 -15.12 13.29 -11.62
CA GLU A 213 -14.85 14.16 -12.76
C GLU A 213 -14.27 13.38 -13.95
N PHE A 214 -13.27 12.53 -13.73
CA PHE A 214 -12.66 11.76 -14.82
C PHE A 214 -13.65 10.78 -15.44
N GLN A 215 -14.45 10.12 -14.62
CA GLN A 215 -15.50 9.23 -15.10
C GLN A 215 -16.60 9.96 -15.87
N SER A 216 -16.93 11.20 -15.49
CA SER A 216 -17.87 12.03 -16.25
C SER A 216 -17.39 12.38 -17.67
N HIS A 217 -16.06 12.38 -17.87
CA HIS A 217 -15.40 12.52 -19.18
C HIS A 217 -15.13 11.19 -19.88
N GLY A 218 -15.68 10.08 -19.36
CA GLY A 218 -15.51 8.73 -19.93
C GLY A 218 -14.15 8.11 -19.67
N ALA A 219 -13.35 8.64 -18.72
CA ALA A 219 -12.03 8.16 -18.39
C ALA A 219 -11.99 7.46 -17.01
N SER A 220 -10.93 6.71 -16.72
CA SER A 220 -10.78 6.00 -15.43
C SER A 220 -11.98 5.11 -15.07
N LEU A 221 -12.65 4.54 -16.06
CA LEU A 221 -13.82 3.70 -15.84
C LEU A 221 -13.47 2.33 -15.23
N VAL A 222 -12.23 1.88 -15.37
CA VAL A 222 -11.69 0.70 -14.69
C VAL A 222 -10.38 1.09 -14.01
N MET A 223 -10.38 1.09 -12.69
CA MET A 223 -9.25 1.49 -11.85
C MET A 223 -8.67 0.29 -11.13
N ILE A 224 -7.35 0.16 -11.13
CA ILE A 224 -6.62 -0.94 -10.48
C ILE A 224 -5.66 -0.32 -9.47
N ALA A 225 -5.78 -0.70 -8.20
CA ALA A 225 -4.91 -0.20 -7.15
C ALA A 225 -5.03 -1.06 -5.87
N LYS A 226 -4.43 -0.62 -4.79
CA LYS A 226 -4.56 -1.26 -3.47
C LYS A 226 -5.24 -0.36 -2.45
N GLY A 227 -5.88 -0.97 -1.46
CA GLY A 227 -6.53 -0.29 -0.34
C GLY A 227 -7.98 0.08 -0.61
N ASN A 228 -8.59 0.66 0.41
CA ASN A 228 -9.99 1.05 0.37
C ASN A 228 -10.18 2.36 -0.40
N ARG A 229 -11.41 2.57 -0.86
CA ARG A 229 -11.84 3.81 -1.50
C ARG A 229 -12.86 4.52 -0.61
N GLY A 230 -12.94 5.85 -0.75
CA GLY A 230 -13.97 6.65 -0.11
C GLY A 230 -15.35 6.45 -0.76
N GLN A 231 -16.42 6.85 -0.05
CA GLN A 231 -17.81 6.77 -0.55
C GLN A 231 -17.97 7.47 -1.89
N VAL A 232 -17.29 8.60 -2.10
CA VAL A 232 -17.30 9.36 -3.36
C VAL A 232 -16.97 8.50 -4.59
N VAL A 233 -16.09 7.49 -4.44
CA VAL A 233 -15.74 6.58 -5.54
C VAL A 233 -16.84 5.55 -5.79
N THR A 234 -17.49 5.06 -4.73
CA THR A 234 -18.64 4.17 -4.86
C THR A 234 -19.76 4.87 -5.62
N ASP A 235 -20.07 6.11 -5.25
CA ASP A 235 -21.10 6.93 -5.88
C ASP A 235 -20.75 7.24 -7.35
N ALA A 236 -19.50 7.59 -7.63
CA ALA A 236 -19.02 7.82 -8.99
C ALA A 236 -19.11 6.55 -9.85
N CYS A 237 -18.66 5.40 -9.35
CA CYS A 237 -18.76 4.14 -10.06
C CYS A 237 -20.21 3.74 -10.34
N GLN A 238 -21.12 3.96 -9.39
CA GLN A 238 -22.55 3.74 -9.60
C GLN A 238 -23.12 4.65 -10.67
N LYS A 239 -22.78 5.94 -10.64
CA LYS A 239 -23.27 6.97 -11.56
C LYS A 239 -22.76 6.78 -13.00
N HIS A 240 -21.49 6.42 -13.16
CA HIS A 240 -20.82 6.38 -14.46
C HIS A 240 -20.56 4.94 -14.95
N GLY A 241 -20.92 3.92 -14.18
CA GLY A 241 -20.67 2.52 -14.50
C GLY A 241 -19.20 2.15 -14.45
N GLY A 242 -18.46 2.71 -13.49
CA GLY A 242 -17.06 2.42 -13.27
C GLY A 242 -16.81 1.20 -12.38
N PHE A 243 -15.57 0.72 -12.37
CA PHE A 243 -15.13 -0.42 -11.55
C PHE A 243 -13.83 -0.10 -10.83
N TYR A 244 -13.74 -0.55 -9.58
CA TYR A 244 -12.50 -0.58 -8.84
C TYR A 244 -12.06 -2.03 -8.63
N LEU A 245 -10.88 -2.37 -9.10
CA LEU A 245 -10.25 -3.67 -8.95
C LEU A 245 -9.12 -3.56 -7.91
N GLY A 246 -9.33 -4.20 -6.78
CA GLY A 246 -8.34 -4.25 -5.70
C GLY A 246 -7.26 -5.28 -6.00
N THR A 247 -6.01 -4.93 -5.80
CA THR A 247 -4.87 -5.84 -5.92
C THR A 247 -4.06 -5.86 -4.63
N ILE A 248 -3.27 -6.91 -4.44
CA ILE A 248 -2.32 -7.02 -3.35
C ILE A 248 -1.10 -6.14 -3.68
N GLY A 249 -0.63 -5.38 -2.69
CA GLY A 249 0.50 -4.47 -2.82
C GLY A 249 1.86 -5.12 -2.62
#